data_ce0fcbfd9b10444c307773fb1a6d4cdf
#
_entry.id   ce0fcbfd9b10444c307773fb1a6d4cdf
#
_cell.length_a   1.000
_cell.length_b   1.000
_cell.length_c   1.000
_cell.angle_alpha   90.00
_cell.angle_beta   90.00
_cell.angle_gamma   90.00
#
_symmetry.space_group_name_H-M   'P 1'
#
loop_
_entity.id
_entity.type
_entity.pdbx_description
1 polymer ?
#
loop_
_entity_poly.entity_id
_entity_poly.type
_entity_poly.pdbx_seq_one_letter_code
_entity_poly.pdbx_strand_id
1 'polypeptide(L)'
;ELIRRLGRGSAHALTTPLIKKADGTKFGKSEGGNVWLDPRRTTPYAFYQFWLNSSDSDAENYIKIFSIGSKEEIQSIIEEHAQAPHMRKLQRALAEEITARVHSPLDLENAIAASGILFGKATEDQLRSTDAPTLLSVFEGVPQFEIMASQLTEGVEIVDFLSEHTAVFPSKGEARKMVQGGG
;
A
#
# COMPACT_ATOMS: atom_id res chain seq x y z
N GLU A 1 -41.46 6.00 -6.68
CA GLU A 1 -42.44 6.55 -7.62
C GLU A 1 -43.09 5.45 -8.46
N LEU A 2 -42.31 4.55 -9.09
CA LEU A 2 -42.86 3.47 -9.92
C LEU A 2 -43.73 2.50 -9.12
N ILE A 3 -43.29 2.08 -7.93
CA ILE A 3 -44.04 1.20 -7.03
C ILE A 3 -45.39 1.84 -6.64
N ARG A 4 -45.37 3.13 -6.32
CA ARG A 4 -46.60 3.87 -5.99
C ARG A 4 -47.56 3.95 -7.17
N ARG A 5 -47.05 4.22 -8.39
CA ARG A 5 -47.87 4.29 -9.61
C ARG A 5 -48.49 2.95 -10.00
N LEU A 6 -47.80 1.86 -9.73
CA LEU A 6 -48.30 0.52 -10.01
C LEU A 6 -49.21 -0.06 -8.92
N GLY A 7 -49.50 0.72 -7.85
CA GLY A 7 -50.35 0.30 -6.73
C GLY A 7 -49.81 -0.89 -5.95
N ARG A 8 -48.48 -1.15 -5.97
CA ARG A 8 -47.85 -2.32 -5.38
C ARG A 8 -47.32 -2.09 -3.93
N GLY A 9 -47.93 -1.16 -3.20
CA GLY A 9 -47.60 -0.88 -1.80
C GLY A 9 -46.70 0.33 -1.59
N SER A 10 -46.08 0.41 -0.43
CA SER A 10 -45.15 1.48 -0.02
C SER A 10 -43.68 1.04 -0.17
N ALA A 11 -42.81 1.96 -0.54
CA ALA A 11 -41.39 1.76 -0.58
C ALA A 11 -40.67 2.86 0.22
N HIS A 12 -39.62 2.48 0.90
CA HIS A 12 -38.78 3.38 1.68
C HIS A 12 -37.38 3.41 1.09
N ALA A 13 -36.74 4.57 1.04
CA ALA A 13 -35.36 4.73 0.59
C ALA A 13 -34.50 5.19 1.76
N LEU A 14 -33.37 4.52 1.93
CA LEU A 14 -32.28 4.92 2.81
C LEU A 14 -31.08 5.28 1.95
N THR A 15 -30.51 6.46 2.17
CA THR A 15 -29.33 6.92 1.45
C THR A 15 -28.29 7.40 2.44
N THR A 16 -27.01 7.23 2.10
CA THR A 16 -25.89 7.80 2.85
C THR A 16 -25.22 8.91 2.03
N PRO A 17 -24.60 9.91 2.69
CA PRO A 17 -23.80 10.90 2.00
C PRO A 17 -22.67 10.27 1.19
N LEU A 18 -22.30 10.89 0.08
CA LEU A 18 -21.14 10.47 -0.71
C LEU A 18 -19.86 10.73 0.09
N ILE A 19 -19.00 9.73 0.19
CA ILE A 19 -17.67 9.87 0.79
C ILE A 19 -16.81 10.69 -0.16
N LYS A 20 -16.21 11.76 0.38
CA LYS A 20 -15.31 12.66 -0.35
C LYS A 20 -13.99 12.75 0.38
N LYS A 21 -12.93 13.06 -0.37
CA LYS A 21 -11.65 13.48 0.19
C LYS A 21 -11.76 14.91 0.75
N ALA A 22 -10.79 15.31 1.57
CA ALA A 22 -10.71 16.66 2.15
C ALA A 22 -10.64 17.76 1.06
N ASP A 23 -10.08 17.47 -0.10
CA ASP A 23 -10.03 18.34 -1.27
C ASP A 23 -11.37 18.42 -2.05
N GLY A 24 -12.40 17.73 -1.60
CA GLY A 24 -13.74 17.67 -2.21
C GLY A 24 -13.87 16.67 -3.37
N THR A 25 -12.81 16.01 -3.77
CA THR A 25 -12.84 14.96 -4.80
C THR A 25 -13.49 13.67 -4.30
N LYS A 26 -13.91 12.81 -5.22
CA LYS A 26 -14.57 11.55 -4.85
C LYS A 26 -13.56 10.57 -4.27
N PHE A 27 -13.94 9.93 -3.16
CA PHE A 27 -13.20 8.81 -2.60
C PHE A 27 -13.08 7.65 -3.61
N GLY A 28 -11.95 6.93 -3.56
CA GLY A 28 -11.69 5.76 -4.39
C GLY A 28 -11.20 6.05 -5.80
N LYS A 29 -11.07 7.34 -6.19
CA LYS A 29 -10.39 7.74 -7.42
C LYS A 29 -9.02 8.33 -7.05
N SER A 30 -7.95 7.63 -7.39
CA SER A 30 -6.58 8.14 -7.33
C SER A 30 -6.08 8.47 -8.75
N GLU A 31 -4.96 9.16 -8.86
CA GLU A 31 -4.28 9.39 -10.15
C GLU A 31 -3.91 8.06 -10.84
N GLY A 32 -3.68 6.99 -10.05
CA GLY A 32 -3.43 5.62 -10.52
C GLY A 32 -4.67 4.77 -10.79
N GLY A 33 -5.90 5.33 -10.67
CA GLY A 33 -7.14 4.59 -10.90
C GLY A 33 -7.93 4.27 -9.63
N ASN A 34 -8.84 3.28 -9.72
CA ASN A 34 -9.67 2.84 -8.60
C ASN A 34 -8.90 1.83 -7.72
N VAL A 35 -9.09 1.93 -6.41
CA VAL A 35 -8.65 0.89 -5.47
C VAL A 35 -9.72 -0.19 -5.37
N TRP A 36 -9.34 -1.40 -5.72
CA TRP A 36 -10.24 -2.55 -5.78
C TRP A 36 -10.10 -3.43 -4.55
N LEU A 37 -11.19 -4.07 -4.13
CA LEU A 37 -11.17 -5.07 -3.06
C LEU A 37 -10.63 -6.43 -3.54
N ASP A 38 -10.67 -6.68 -4.85
CA ASP A 38 -10.13 -7.91 -5.46
C ASP A 38 -8.59 -7.83 -5.50
N PRO A 39 -7.86 -8.75 -4.83
CA PRO A 39 -6.39 -8.72 -4.74
C PRO A 39 -5.70 -8.91 -6.10
N ARG A 40 -6.40 -9.44 -7.10
CA ARG A 40 -5.89 -9.56 -8.48
C ARG A 40 -5.87 -8.22 -9.22
N ARG A 41 -6.60 -7.20 -8.75
CA ARG A 41 -6.70 -5.87 -9.36
C ARG A 41 -5.98 -4.79 -8.55
N THR A 42 -5.98 -4.91 -7.24
CA THR A 42 -5.20 -4.09 -6.31
C THR A 42 -4.58 -5.04 -5.29
N THR A 43 -3.28 -5.20 -5.32
CA THR A 43 -2.60 -6.11 -4.38
C THR A 43 -2.82 -5.69 -2.93
N PRO A 44 -2.77 -6.60 -1.95
CA PRO A 44 -2.89 -6.25 -0.53
C PRO A 44 -1.88 -5.18 -0.10
N TYR A 45 -0.67 -5.20 -0.67
CA TYR A 45 0.34 -4.17 -0.45
C TYR A 45 -0.11 -2.80 -0.96
N ALA A 46 -0.55 -2.70 -2.22
CA ALA A 46 -1.03 -1.44 -2.80
C ALA A 46 -2.29 -0.94 -2.08
N PHE A 47 -3.16 -1.84 -1.63
CA PHE A 47 -4.34 -1.55 -0.82
C PHE A 47 -3.95 -0.97 0.54
N TYR A 48 -3.00 -1.59 1.24
CA TYR A 48 -2.44 -1.09 2.50
C TYR A 48 -1.82 0.31 2.33
N GLN A 49 -1.01 0.50 1.28
CA GLN A 49 -0.38 1.79 0.99
C GLN A 49 -1.39 2.90 0.68
N PHE A 50 -2.49 2.58 0.03
CA PHE A 50 -3.56 3.56 -0.23
C PHE A 50 -4.09 4.19 1.07
N TRP A 51 -4.36 3.38 2.08
CA TRP A 51 -4.84 3.86 3.37
C TRP A 51 -3.72 4.55 4.16
N LEU A 52 -2.53 3.96 4.17
CA LEU A 52 -1.37 4.52 4.85
C LEU A 52 -1.00 5.90 4.32
N ASN A 53 -1.17 6.17 3.02
CA ASN A 53 -0.81 7.43 2.38
C ASN A 53 -1.92 8.49 2.39
N SER A 54 -3.05 8.25 3.06
CA SER A 54 -4.10 9.25 3.21
C SER A 54 -3.62 10.47 4.01
N SER A 55 -4.17 11.65 3.71
CA SER A 55 -3.90 12.87 4.49
C SER A 55 -4.44 12.72 5.92
N ASP A 56 -3.95 13.52 6.87
CA ASP A 56 -4.43 13.47 8.26
C ASP A 56 -5.95 13.74 8.34
N SER A 57 -6.42 14.74 7.61
CA SER A 57 -7.85 15.10 7.55
C SER A 57 -8.71 14.01 6.90
N ASP A 58 -8.19 13.32 5.86
CA ASP A 58 -8.87 12.19 5.26
C ASP A 58 -8.91 11.00 6.21
N ALA A 59 -7.78 10.66 6.81
CA ALA A 59 -7.67 9.53 7.73
C ALA A 59 -8.59 9.67 8.94
N GLU A 60 -8.73 10.90 9.50
CA GLU A 60 -9.68 11.19 10.59
C GLU A 60 -11.14 10.96 10.17
N ASN A 61 -11.47 11.33 8.93
CA ASN A 61 -12.79 11.11 8.41
C ASN A 61 -13.04 9.62 8.09
N TYR A 62 -12.05 8.97 7.49
CA TYR A 62 -12.18 7.58 7.08
C TYR A 62 -12.24 6.61 8.25
N ILE A 63 -11.49 6.84 9.34
CA ILE A 63 -11.54 5.94 10.50
C ILE A 63 -12.94 5.94 11.14
N LYS A 64 -13.63 7.09 11.16
CA LYS A 64 -15.00 7.21 11.64
C LYS A 64 -16.04 6.48 10.77
N ILE A 65 -15.72 6.28 9.49
CA ILE A 65 -16.62 5.66 8.51
C ILE A 65 -16.35 4.16 8.37
N PHE A 66 -15.07 3.78 8.34
CA PHE A 66 -14.65 2.45 7.94
C PHE A 66 -14.22 1.56 9.11
N SER A 67 -13.81 2.11 10.25
CA SER A 67 -13.48 1.30 11.42
C SER A 67 -14.74 0.69 12.04
N ILE A 68 -14.56 -0.52 12.58
CA ILE A 68 -15.58 -1.23 13.39
C ILE A 68 -15.29 -1.12 14.89
N GLY A 69 -14.23 -0.40 15.27
CA GLY A 69 -13.90 -0.10 16.65
C GLY A 69 -14.97 0.74 17.35
N SER A 70 -14.96 0.73 18.67
CA SER A 70 -15.84 1.60 19.48
C SER A 70 -15.52 3.08 19.25
N LYS A 71 -16.48 3.92 19.57
CA LYS A 71 -16.29 5.38 19.48
C LYS A 71 -15.12 5.84 20.34
N GLU A 72 -14.98 5.25 21.51
CA GLU A 72 -13.93 5.56 22.49
C GLU A 72 -12.53 5.19 21.95
N GLU A 73 -12.40 4.02 21.35
CA GLU A 73 -11.14 3.58 20.71
C GLU A 73 -10.75 4.48 19.54
N ILE A 74 -11.70 4.79 18.66
CA ILE A 74 -11.48 5.68 17.52
C ILE A 74 -11.04 7.07 18.00
N GLN A 75 -11.73 7.62 19.03
CA GLN A 75 -11.41 8.93 19.59
C GLN A 75 -10.00 8.94 20.22
N SER A 76 -9.62 7.89 20.94
CA SER A 76 -8.27 7.74 21.50
C SER A 76 -7.18 7.77 20.43
N ILE A 77 -7.38 7.04 19.33
CA ILE A 77 -6.42 7.02 18.20
C ILE A 77 -6.29 8.40 17.55
N ILE A 78 -7.40 9.14 17.39
CA ILE A 78 -7.39 10.49 16.85
C ILE A 78 -6.61 11.44 17.77
N GLU A 79 -6.85 11.38 19.07
CA GLU A 79 -6.17 12.23 20.05
C GLU A 79 -4.66 11.92 20.13
N GLU A 80 -4.27 10.65 20.11
CA GLU A 80 -2.87 10.24 20.06
C GLU A 80 -2.18 10.73 18.78
N HIS A 81 -2.86 10.62 17.65
CA HIS A 81 -2.35 11.10 16.37
C HIS A 81 -2.14 12.62 16.39
N ALA A 82 -3.08 13.38 16.96
CA ALA A 82 -2.99 14.84 17.05
C ALA A 82 -1.77 15.33 17.85
N GLN A 83 -1.28 14.54 18.82
CA GLN A 83 -0.07 14.84 19.58
C GLN A 83 1.22 14.65 18.78
N ALA A 84 1.24 13.71 17.85
CA ALA A 84 2.42 13.37 17.06
C ALA A 84 2.03 12.95 15.61
N PRO A 85 1.54 13.87 14.76
CA PRO A 85 1.04 13.54 13.41
C PRO A 85 2.11 12.87 12.53
N HIS A 86 3.37 13.25 12.69
CA HIS A 86 4.50 12.67 11.94
C HIS A 86 4.67 11.16 12.16
N MET A 87 4.16 10.59 13.26
CA MET A 87 4.18 9.15 13.52
C MET A 87 3.12 8.38 12.72
N ARG A 88 2.17 9.09 12.11
CA ARG A 88 1.10 8.52 11.24
C ARG A 88 0.32 7.38 11.90
N LYS A 89 0.09 7.47 13.22
CA LYS A 89 -0.61 6.42 13.99
C LYS A 89 -2.03 6.18 13.46
N LEU A 90 -2.74 7.25 13.11
CA LEU A 90 -4.11 7.19 12.62
C LEU A 90 -4.19 6.45 11.27
N GLN A 91 -3.33 6.82 10.31
CA GLN A 91 -3.27 6.17 9.01
C GLN A 91 -2.86 4.70 9.13
N ARG A 92 -1.93 4.41 10.05
CA ARG A 92 -1.49 3.03 10.30
C ARG A 92 -2.62 2.19 10.86
N ALA A 93 -3.31 2.64 11.91
CA ALA A 93 -4.44 1.92 12.49
C ALA A 93 -5.54 1.65 11.45
N LEU A 94 -5.85 2.65 10.63
CA LEU A 94 -6.81 2.54 9.54
C LEU A 94 -6.36 1.51 8.49
N ALA A 95 -5.13 1.59 8.03
CA ALA A 95 -4.58 0.69 7.01
C ALA A 95 -4.51 -0.75 7.51
N GLU A 96 -4.06 -0.97 8.75
CA GLU A 96 -3.96 -2.30 9.37
C GLU A 96 -5.34 -2.94 9.53
N GLU A 97 -6.30 -2.21 10.12
CA GLU A 97 -7.65 -2.74 10.33
C GLU A 97 -8.33 -3.10 9.01
N ILE A 98 -8.32 -2.20 8.03
CA ILE A 98 -9.07 -2.41 6.79
C ILE A 98 -8.39 -3.48 5.93
N THR A 99 -7.07 -3.51 5.85
CA THR A 99 -6.35 -4.53 5.07
C THR A 99 -6.57 -5.92 5.64
N ALA A 100 -6.45 -6.09 6.96
CA ALA A 100 -6.72 -7.40 7.60
C ALA A 100 -8.15 -7.88 7.38
N ARG A 101 -9.13 -6.95 7.39
CA ARG A 101 -10.54 -7.28 7.23
C ARG A 101 -10.95 -7.59 5.80
N VAL A 102 -10.39 -6.89 4.82
CA VAL A 102 -10.73 -7.04 3.40
C VAL A 102 -9.99 -8.20 2.75
N HIS A 103 -8.73 -8.38 3.10
CA HIS A 103 -7.87 -9.45 2.59
C HIS A 103 -7.70 -10.54 3.67
N SER A 104 -6.57 -10.53 4.37
CA SER A 104 -6.34 -11.43 5.50
C SER A 104 -5.29 -10.85 6.46
N PRO A 105 -5.19 -11.38 7.71
CA PRO A 105 -4.09 -11.03 8.61
C PRO A 105 -2.71 -11.34 8.00
N LEU A 106 -2.57 -12.44 7.26
CA LEU A 106 -1.33 -12.81 6.59
C LEU A 106 -0.97 -11.82 5.48
N ASP A 107 -1.94 -11.38 4.68
CA ASP A 107 -1.72 -10.35 3.66
C ASP A 107 -1.29 -9.02 4.27
N LEU A 108 -1.84 -8.68 5.44
CA LEU A 108 -1.41 -7.49 6.18
C LEU A 108 0.04 -7.62 6.65
N GLU A 109 0.42 -8.76 7.25
CA GLU A 109 1.79 -9.01 7.68
C GLU A 109 2.77 -8.89 6.50
N ASN A 110 2.43 -9.48 5.36
CA ASN A 110 3.21 -9.37 4.13
C ASN A 110 3.30 -7.92 3.62
N ALA A 111 2.22 -7.15 3.66
CA ALA A 111 2.21 -5.75 3.24
C ALA A 111 3.08 -4.86 4.15
N ILE A 112 3.08 -5.11 5.45
CA ILE A 112 3.93 -4.40 6.43
C ILE A 112 5.41 -4.76 6.18
N ALA A 113 5.73 -6.04 6.02
CA ALA A 113 7.08 -6.50 5.71
C ALA A 113 7.60 -5.89 4.40
N ALA A 114 6.77 -5.91 3.36
CA ALA A 114 7.05 -5.31 2.07
C ALA A 114 7.33 -3.80 2.15
N SER A 115 6.60 -3.07 2.99
CA SER A 115 6.87 -1.66 3.27
C SER A 115 8.27 -1.45 3.88
N GLY A 116 8.71 -2.38 4.74
CA GLY A 116 10.06 -2.38 5.31
C GLY A 116 11.16 -2.54 4.26
N ILE A 117 10.91 -3.29 3.20
CA ILE A 117 11.86 -3.52 2.10
C ILE A 117 12.20 -2.20 1.39
N LEU A 118 11.19 -1.43 1.00
CA LEU A 118 11.38 -0.14 0.30
C LEU A 118 12.19 0.87 1.12
N PHE A 119 12.08 0.84 2.43
CA PHE A 119 12.75 1.79 3.31
C PHE A 119 14.07 1.27 3.90
N GLY A 120 14.63 0.19 3.33
CA GLY A 120 15.92 -0.38 3.73
C GLY A 120 15.95 -0.95 5.16
N LYS A 121 14.78 -1.30 5.71
CA LYS A 121 14.64 -1.89 7.06
C LYS A 121 14.41 -3.40 7.03
N ALA A 122 14.31 -3.98 5.85
CA ALA A 122 14.09 -5.41 5.70
C ALA A 122 15.36 -6.21 5.97
N THR A 123 15.20 -7.33 6.65
CA THR A 123 16.24 -8.34 6.79
C THR A 123 16.28 -9.25 5.56
N GLU A 124 17.40 -9.97 5.37
CA GLU A 124 17.53 -10.97 4.30
C GLU A 124 16.43 -12.03 4.39
N ASP A 125 16.06 -12.48 5.59
CA ASP A 125 15.00 -13.46 5.80
C ASP A 125 13.64 -12.94 5.36
N GLN A 126 13.33 -11.66 5.60
CA GLN A 126 12.10 -11.04 5.12
C GLN A 126 12.05 -10.96 3.59
N LEU A 127 13.17 -10.61 2.94
CA LEU A 127 13.27 -10.60 1.48
C LEU A 127 13.05 -12.01 0.90
N ARG A 128 13.63 -13.04 1.51
CA ARG A 128 13.50 -14.43 1.07
C ARG A 128 12.09 -15.00 1.29
N SER A 129 11.38 -14.56 2.32
CA SER A 129 10.02 -15.01 2.65
C SER A 129 8.93 -14.29 1.87
N THR A 130 9.24 -13.15 1.24
CA THR A 130 8.27 -12.38 0.46
C THR A 130 8.01 -13.04 -0.89
N ASP A 131 6.74 -13.20 -1.25
CA ASP A 131 6.37 -13.79 -2.54
C ASP A 131 6.63 -12.85 -3.72
N ALA A 132 6.77 -13.41 -4.91
CA ALA A 132 7.10 -12.66 -6.12
C ALA A 132 6.02 -11.60 -6.50
N PRO A 133 4.71 -11.88 -6.43
CA PRO A 133 3.68 -10.86 -6.68
C PRO A 133 3.80 -9.65 -5.75
N THR A 134 4.07 -9.87 -4.46
CA THR A 134 4.28 -8.80 -3.49
C THR A 134 5.52 -7.99 -3.82
N LEU A 135 6.66 -8.65 -4.12
CA LEU A 135 7.88 -7.95 -4.54
C LEU A 135 7.66 -7.09 -5.79
N LEU A 136 7.01 -7.64 -6.81
CA LEU A 136 6.70 -6.90 -8.04
C LEU A 136 5.80 -5.68 -7.77
N SER A 137 4.85 -5.80 -6.86
CA SER A 137 3.98 -4.69 -6.45
C SER A 137 4.73 -3.61 -5.66
N VAL A 138 5.66 -4.02 -4.79
CA VAL A 138 6.52 -3.09 -4.03
C VAL A 138 7.39 -2.25 -4.96
N PHE A 139 7.92 -2.87 -6.02
CA PHE A 139 8.78 -2.23 -7.00
C PHE A 139 8.04 -1.79 -8.27
N GLU A 140 6.72 -1.62 -8.22
CA GLU A 140 5.94 -1.07 -9.33
C GLU A 140 6.45 0.34 -9.69
N GLY A 141 6.71 0.56 -10.97
CA GLY A 141 7.27 1.82 -11.47
C GLY A 141 8.79 1.99 -11.31
N VAL A 142 9.48 1.04 -10.67
CA VAL A 142 10.94 0.98 -10.64
C VAL A 142 11.44 0.25 -11.89
N PRO A 143 12.54 0.69 -12.53
CA PRO A 143 13.11 -0.04 -13.67
C PRO A 143 13.40 -1.50 -13.32
N GLN A 144 12.95 -2.41 -14.19
CA GLN A 144 13.12 -3.85 -14.02
C GLN A 144 14.03 -4.39 -15.14
N PHE A 145 14.88 -5.35 -14.80
CA PHE A 145 15.81 -5.98 -15.72
C PHE A 145 15.64 -7.48 -15.63
N GLU A 146 15.52 -8.12 -16.78
CA GLU A 146 15.46 -9.59 -16.88
C GLU A 146 16.86 -10.15 -17.11
N ILE A 147 17.23 -11.16 -16.36
CA ILE A 147 18.49 -11.87 -16.49
C ILE A 147 18.23 -13.38 -16.52
N MET A 148 19.09 -14.12 -17.21
CA MET A 148 19.01 -15.58 -17.21
C MET A 148 19.53 -16.14 -15.88
N ALA A 149 18.83 -17.10 -15.29
CA ALA A 149 19.25 -17.73 -14.04
C ALA A 149 20.66 -18.36 -14.13
N SER A 150 21.07 -18.82 -15.32
CA SER A 150 22.41 -19.33 -15.57
C SER A 150 23.52 -18.30 -15.33
N GLN A 151 23.24 -17.02 -15.45
CA GLN A 151 24.21 -15.94 -15.21
C GLN A 151 24.51 -15.73 -13.72
N LEU A 152 23.72 -16.32 -12.82
CA LEU A 152 23.88 -16.21 -11.36
C LEU A 152 24.52 -17.45 -10.73
N THR A 153 24.64 -18.56 -11.47
CA THR A 153 25.06 -19.88 -10.92
C THR A 153 26.53 -19.94 -10.48
N GLU A 154 27.40 -19.12 -11.06
CA GLU A 154 28.85 -19.13 -10.76
C GLU A 154 29.27 -18.01 -9.78
N GLY A 155 28.31 -17.24 -9.30
CA GLY A 155 28.59 -16.03 -8.51
C GLY A 155 29.07 -14.89 -9.42
N VAL A 156 28.38 -13.76 -9.40
CA VAL A 156 28.71 -12.57 -10.19
C VAL A 156 29.17 -11.47 -9.24
N GLU A 157 30.27 -10.80 -9.57
CA GLU A 157 30.68 -9.62 -8.82
C GLU A 157 29.62 -8.53 -8.95
N ILE A 158 29.24 -7.89 -7.82
CA ILE A 158 28.14 -6.93 -7.79
C ILE A 158 28.32 -5.76 -8.76
N VAL A 159 29.55 -5.30 -8.97
CA VAL A 159 29.85 -4.21 -9.90
C VAL A 159 29.61 -4.63 -11.34
N ASP A 160 29.99 -5.85 -11.70
CA ASP A 160 29.77 -6.41 -13.03
C ASP A 160 28.28 -6.69 -13.26
N PHE A 161 27.60 -7.21 -12.26
CA PHE A 161 26.15 -7.40 -12.27
C PHE A 161 25.41 -6.10 -12.57
N LEU A 162 25.74 -5.03 -11.86
CA LEU A 162 25.06 -3.74 -11.96
C LEU A 162 25.38 -2.96 -13.25
N SER A 163 26.50 -3.26 -13.92
CA SER A 163 26.93 -2.54 -15.11
C SER A 163 26.83 -3.34 -16.41
N GLU A 164 27.20 -4.63 -16.40
CA GLU A 164 27.29 -5.44 -17.63
C GLU A 164 26.06 -6.32 -17.85
N HIS A 165 25.52 -6.90 -16.76
CA HIS A 165 24.40 -7.83 -16.86
C HIS A 165 23.03 -7.14 -16.85
N THR A 166 22.89 -6.05 -16.07
CA THR A 166 21.60 -5.35 -15.91
C THR A 166 21.61 -3.94 -16.49
N ALA A 167 22.78 -3.37 -16.81
CA ALA A 167 22.93 -1.99 -17.28
C ALA A 167 22.23 -0.94 -16.38
N VAL A 168 22.09 -1.23 -15.08
CA VAL A 168 21.58 -0.27 -14.09
C VAL A 168 22.46 0.97 -14.03
N PHE A 169 23.79 0.77 -14.10
CA PHE A 169 24.78 1.83 -14.24
C PHE A 169 25.46 1.79 -15.60
N PRO A 170 25.72 2.94 -16.22
CA PRO A 170 26.34 3.01 -17.54
C PRO A 170 27.83 2.63 -17.53
N SER A 171 28.46 2.50 -16.35
CA SER A 171 29.85 2.11 -16.20
C SER A 171 30.15 1.42 -14.87
N LYS A 172 31.18 0.55 -14.88
CA LYS A 172 31.72 -0.07 -13.65
C LYS A 172 32.21 0.96 -12.62
N GLY A 173 32.70 2.11 -13.09
CA GLY A 173 33.15 3.20 -12.22
C GLY A 173 32.00 3.81 -11.40
N GLU A 174 30.87 4.01 -12.03
CA GLU A 174 29.66 4.53 -11.35
C GLU A 174 29.05 3.48 -10.41
N ALA A 175 28.93 2.23 -10.87
CA ALA A 175 28.49 1.13 -10.01
C ALA A 175 29.36 0.99 -8.75
N ARG A 176 30.69 1.05 -8.89
CA ARG A 176 31.63 0.97 -7.77
C ARG A 176 31.47 2.12 -6.78
N LYS A 177 31.32 3.35 -7.29
CA LYS A 177 31.08 4.53 -6.41
C LYS A 177 29.80 4.38 -5.62
N MET A 178 28.72 3.89 -6.24
CA MET A 178 27.44 3.69 -5.57
C MET A 178 27.55 2.63 -4.47
N VAL A 179 28.11 1.45 -4.78
CA VAL A 179 28.30 0.38 -3.81
C VAL A 179 29.18 0.82 -2.64
N GLN A 180 30.29 1.56 -2.90
CA GLN A 180 31.15 2.09 -1.85
C GLN A 180 30.51 3.19 -1.00
N GLY A 181 29.58 3.94 -1.58
CA GLY A 181 28.80 4.97 -0.91
C GLY A 181 27.67 4.43 -0.02
N GLY A 182 27.39 3.13 -0.02
CA GLY A 182 26.32 2.50 0.74
C GLY A 182 24.94 2.70 0.13
N GLY A 183 24.87 2.98 -1.17
CA GLY A 183 23.63 3.12 -1.97
C GLY A 183 23.21 1.82 -2.59
#